data_ee63081db6d8d6fc396c3095d59e7011
#
_entry.id   ee63081db6d8d6fc396c3095d59e7011
#
_cell.length_a   1.000
_cell.length_b   1.000
_cell.length_c   1.000
_cell.angle_alpha   90.00
_cell.angle_beta   90.00
_cell.angle_gamma   90.00
#
_symmetry.space_group_name_H-M   'P 1'
#
loop_
_entity.id
_entity.type
_entity.pdbx_description
1 polymer ?
#
loop_
_entity_poly.entity_id
_entity_poly.type
_entity_poly.pdbx_seq_one_letter_code
_entity_poly.pdbx_strand_id
1 'polypeptide(L)'
;MNFLSIDFSTDIGSLFIKIENKTFSKFLQSDKSPNDLLMKQIMDFFKENNLSLDDISGIFINQGPGNFSGLRASLAIAKGLSISKNLKLFGYNSFIWRCANLLNKKDSIYSLIKFRNKYFIKKFNKKLIGDSKIIETSEDEIIMNYDNKFKVVAKNDTKYFDERILKLNNLNLVDLKHKDLEFLKLNGLLDENLIKPLYLS
;
A
#
# COMPACT_ATOMS: atom_id res chain seq x y z
N MET A 1 5.46 10.23 14.82
CA MET A 1 3.99 10.43 14.72
C MET A 1 3.30 9.15 15.14
N ASN A 2 2.27 9.23 15.98
CA ASN A 2 1.43 8.09 16.30
C ASN A 2 0.38 7.92 15.21
N PHE A 3 0.16 6.72 14.70
CA PHE A 3 -0.77 6.52 13.58
C PHE A 3 -1.35 5.10 13.51
N LEU A 4 -2.53 5.02 12.92
CA LEU A 4 -3.12 3.79 12.40
C LEU A 4 -2.82 3.69 10.90
N SER A 5 -2.39 2.54 10.42
CA SER A 5 -2.34 2.24 8.99
C SER A 5 -3.30 1.10 8.65
N ILE A 6 -4.05 1.30 7.57
CA ILE A 6 -5.08 0.37 7.09
C ILE A 6 -4.76 -0.03 5.66
N ASP A 7 -4.65 -1.32 5.39
CA ASP A 7 -4.55 -1.87 4.04
C ASP A 7 -5.56 -2.99 3.82
N PHE A 8 -6.45 -2.79 2.85
CA PHE A 8 -7.42 -3.77 2.37
C PHE A 8 -7.39 -3.86 0.84
N SER A 9 -6.22 -3.63 0.27
CA SER A 9 -6.01 -3.73 -1.18
C SER A 9 -5.89 -5.18 -1.67
N THR A 10 -5.66 -6.13 -0.78
CA THR A 10 -5.56 -7.56 -1.09
C THR A 10 -6.62 -8.37 -0.35
N ASP A 11 -6.68 -9.67 -0.59
CA ASP A 11 -7.62 -10.59 0.08
C ASP A 11 -7.34 -10.73 1.59
N ILE A 12 -6.11 -10.45 2.00
CA ILE A 12 -5.72 -10.41 3.41
C ILE A 12 -5.57 -8.94 3.79
N GLY A 13 -6.48 -8.45 4.62
CA GLY A 13 -6.38 -7.11 5.18
C GLY A 13 -5.26 -7.01 6.22
N SER A 14 -4.69 -5.83 6.40
CA SER A 14 -3.73 -5.58 7.46
C SER A 14 -3.98 -4.26 8.17
N LEU A 15 -3.84 -4.32 9.49
CA LEU A 15 -3.87 -3.17 10.39
C LEU A 15 -2.52 -3.03 11.07
N PHE A 16 -2.09 -1.80 11.26
CA PHE A 16 -0.85 -1.48 11.96
C PHE A 16 -1.04 -0.20 12.78
N ILE A 17 -0.66 -0.25 14.06
CA ILE A 17 -0.65 0.92 14.93
C ILE A 17 0.79 1.17 15.35
N LYS A 18 1.20 2.43 15.31
CA LYS A 18 2.44 2.91 15.91
C LYS A 18 2.12 3.97 16.95
N ILE A 19 2.61 3.74 18.17
CA ILE A 19 2.58 4.69 19.28
C ILE A 19 4.01 4.85 19.77
N GLU A 20 4.57 6.04 19.57
CA GLU A 20 5.98 6.34 19.89
C GLU A 20 6.95 5.31 19.28
N ASN A 21 7.57 4.48 20.11
CA ASN A 21 8.50 3.42 19.70
C ASN A 21 7.84 2.02 19.66
N LYS A 22 6.57 1.90 20.07
CA LYS A 22 5.83 0.63 20.06
C LYS A 22 5.06 0.47 18.76
N THR A 23 5.01 -0.75 18.27
CA THR A 23 4.26 -1.09 17.05
C THR A 23 3.43 -2.35 17.27
N PHE A 24 2.24 -2.34 16.71
CA PHE A 24 1.29 -3.44 16.76
C PHE A 24 0.83 -3.72 15.33
N SER A 25 0.66 -4.98 14.98
CA SER A 25 0.18 -5.39 13.65
C SER A 25 -0.81 -6.53 13.75
N LYS A 26 -1.82 -6.52 12.87
CA LYS A 26 -2.84 -7.57 12.79
C LYS A 26 -3.16 -7.83 11.33
N PHE A 27 -3.14 -9.11 10.94
CA PHE A 27 -3.66 -9.56 9.65
C PHE A 27 -5.10 -10.02 9.84
N LEU A 28 -5.95 -9.64 8.89
CA LEU A 28 -7.38 -9.93 8.92
C LEU A 28 -7.69 -10.83 7.73
N GLN A 29 -8.02 -12.10 8.00
CA GLN A 29 -8.44 -13.04 6.94
C GLN A 29 -9.88 -12.75 6.55
N SER A 30 -10.16 -12.82 5.25
CA SER A 30 -11.47 -12.47 4.68
C SER A 30 -12.38 -13.69 4.52
N ASP A 31 -12.61 -14.47 5.57
CA ASP A 31 -13.44 -15.67 5.44
C ASP A 31 -14.95 -15.40 5.34
N LYS A 32 -15.42 -14.21 5.69
CA LYS A 32 -16.84 -13.83 5.61
C LYS A 32 -16.99 -12.32 5.51
N SER A 33 -17.40 -11.80 4.35
CA SER A 33 -17.78 -10.40 4.11
C SER A 33 -17.01 -9.39 4.99
N PRO A 34 -15.72 -9.15 4.72
CA PRO A 34 -14.82 -8.45 5.66
C PRO A 34 -15.19 -6.99 5.87
N ASN A 35 -15.98 -6.43 4.97
CA ASN A 35 -16.25 -4.99 4.95
C ASN A 35 -17.20 -4.55 6.08
N ASP A 36 -18.21 -5.37 6.41
CA ASP A 36 -19.21 -5.03 7.42
C ASP A 36 -18.65 -5.08 8.84
N LEU A 37 -17.56 -5.83 9.05
CA LEU A 37 -16.92 -6.00 10.35
C LEU A 37 -15.64 -5.15 10.51
N LEU A 38 -15.18 -4.47 9.46
CA LEU A 38 -13.89 -3.80 9.49
C LEU A 38 -13.79 -2.74 10.61
N MET A 39 -14.84 -1.95 10.79
CA MET A 39 -14.86 -0.96 11.89
C MET A 39 -14.73 -1.63 13.26
N LYS A 40 -15.47 -2.73 13.48
CA LYS A 40 -15.36 -3.51 14.71
C LYS A 40 -13.95 -4.07 14.88
N GLN A 41 -13.37 -4.65 13.84
CA GLN A 41 -12.01 -5.20 13.86
C GLN A 41 -10.94 -4.14 14.20
N ILE A 42 -11.11 -2.91 13.70
CA ILE A 42 -10.24 -1.79 14.06
C ILE A 42 -10.39 -1.47 15.56
N MET A 43 -11.62 -1.34 16.05
CA MET A 43 -11.85 -1.03 17.47
C MET A 43 -11.38 -2.14 18.40
N ASP A 44 -11.61 -3.41 18.03
CA ASP A 44 -11.10 -4.56 18.77
C ASP A 44 -9.56 -4.56 18.81
N PHE A 45 -8.91 -4.20 17.70
CA PHE A 45 -7.45 -4.13 17.64
C PHE A 45 -6.86 -3.04 18.56
N PHE A 46 -7.50 -1.89 18.69
CA PHE A 46 -7.14 -0.88 19.68
C PHE A 46 -7.32 -1.43 21.11
N LYS A 47 -8.48 -2.02 21.41
CA LYS A 47 -8.79 -2.57 22.72
C LYS A 47 -7.84 -3.71 23.14
N GLU A 48 -7.53 -4.63 22.25
CA GLU A 48 -6.59 -5.75 22.47
C GLU A 48 -5.19 -5.25 22.91
N ASN A 49 -4.81 -4.05 22.49
CA ASN A 49 -3.51 -3.45 22.81
C ASN A 49 -3.58 -2.37 23.90
N ASN A 50 -4.71 -2.24 24.59
CA ASN A 50 -4.98 -1.21 25.60
C ASN A 50 -4.76 0.22 25.06
N LEU A 51 -5.20 0.47 23.81
CA LEU A 51 -5.11 1.74 23.12
C LEU A 51 -6.51 2.28 22.79
N SER A 52 -6.55 3.58 22.49
CA SER A 52 -7.75 4.28 22.00
C SER A 52 -7.44 5.08 20.73
N LEU A 53 -8.46 5.57 20.05
CA LEU A 53 -8.29 6.46 18.90
C LEU A 53 -7.67 7.81 19.28
N ASP A 54 -7.72 8.19 20.55
CA ASP A 54 -7.14 9.44 21.03
C ASP A 54 -5.60 9.35 21.18
N ASP A 55 -5.04 8.15 21.14
CA ASP A 55 -3.58 7.92 21.21
C ASP A 55 -2.88 8.16 19.86
N ILE A 56 -3.64 8.30 18.77
CA ILE A 56 -3.10 8.53 17.42
C ILE A 56 -3.40 9.94 16.93
N SER A 57 -2.57 10.43 16.03
CA SER A 57 -2.72 11.76 15.39
C SER A 57 -2.97 11.68 13.89
N GLY A 58 -3.01 10.48 13.32
CA GLY A 58 -3.28 10.31 11.90
C GLY A 58 -3.55 8.87 11.48
N ILE A 59 -4.07 8.77 10.28
CA ILE A 59 -4.41 7.51 9.62
C ILE A 59 -3.70 7.46 8.27
N PHE A 60 -3.04 6.35 7.98
CA PHE A 60 -2.51 6.02 6.66
C PHE A 60 -3.42 4.99 6.00
N ILE A 61 -3.85 5.25 4.78
CA ILE A 61 -4.81 4.41 4.07
C ILE A 61 -4.30 4.05 2.67
N ASN A 62 -4.34 2.75 2.33
CA ASN A 62 -4.03 2.31 0.98
C ASN A 62 -5.18 2.67 0.04
N GLN A 63 -4.85 3.39 -1.04
CA GLN A 63 -5.77 3.79 -2.10
C GLN A 63 -5.87 2.74 -3.22
N GLY A 64 -5.05 1.68 -3.17
CA GLY A 64 -4.95 0.67 -4.21
C GLY A 64 -3.75 0.90 -5.17
N PRO A 65 -3.75 0.24 -6.32
CA PRO A 65 -4.82 -0.63 -6.81
C PRO A 65 -4.96 -1.91 -5.99
N GLY A 66 -6.15 -2.53 -6.09
CA GLY A 66 -6.44 -3.76 -5.35
C GLY A 66 -7.92 -4.14 -5.31
N ASN A 67 -8.30 -4.91 -4.29
CA ASN A 67 -9.67 -5.36 -4.07
C ASN A 67 -10.64 -4.18 -3.96
N PHE A 68 -11.61 -4.13 -4.87
CA PHE A 68 -12.52 -3.00 -5.02
C PHE A 68 -13.37 -2.72 -3.78
N SER A 69 -13.98 -3.76 -3.21
CA SER A 69 -14.85 -3.61 -2.05
C SER A 69 -14.04 -3.28 -0.78
N GLY A 70 -12.90 -3.93 -0.59
CA GLY A 70 -12.00 -3.68 0.52
C GLY A 70 -11.46 -2.24 0.53
N LEU A 71 -11.02 -1.74 -0.63
CA LEU A 71 -10.57 -0.35 -0.78
C LEU A 71 -11.66 0.68 -0.45
N ARG A 72 -12.89 0.45 -0.92
CA ARG A 72 -14.00 1.37 -0.64
C ARG A 72 -14.38 1.39 0.83
N ALA A 73 -14.52 0.21 1.44
CA ALA A 73 -14.87 0.10 2.84
C ALA A 73 -13.79 0.73 3.74
N SER A 74 -12.53 0.39 3.53
CA SER A 74 -11.42 0.94 4.32
C SER A 74 -11.27 2.45 4.17
N LEU A 75 -11.42 2.99 2.95
CA LEU A 75 -11.40 4.42 2.70
C LEU A 75 -12.58 5.16 3.36
N ALA A 76 -13.78 4.59 3.31
CA ALA A 76 -14.96 5.18 3.97
C ALA A 76 -14.76 5.25 5.50
N ILE A 77 -14.28 4.16 6.10
CA ILE A 77 -14.01 4.09 7.54
C ILE A 77 -12.89 5.07 7.92
N ALA A 78 -11.78 5.08 7.17
CA ALA A 78 -10.66 5.99 7.45
C ALA A 78 -11.09 7.47 7.39
N LYS A 79 -11.91 7.84 6.42
CA LYS A 79 -12.50 9.20 6.32
C LYS A 79 -13.43 9.50 7.49
N GLY A 80 -14.32 8.56 7.84
CA GLY A 80 -15.24 8.72 8.98
C GLY A 80 -14.48 8.93 10.30
N LEU A 81 -13.46 8.11 10.56
CA LEU A 81 -12.60 8.25 11.74
C LEU A 81 -11.80 9.57 11.73
N SER A 82 -11.26 9.95 10.56
CA SER A 82 -10.54 11.20 10.40
C SER A 82 -11.42 12.42 10.76
N ILE A 83 -12.65 12.47 10.27
CA ILE A 83 -13.60 13.55 10.54
C ILE A 83 -14.03 13.52 12.02
N SER A 84 -14.44 12.36 12.53
CA SER A 84 -15.00 12.24 13.89
C SER A 84 -14.01 12.53 15.00
N LYS A 85 -12.73 12.26 14.77
CA LYS A 85 -11.63 12.39 15.75
C LYS A 85 -10.63 13.49 15.39
N ASN A 86 -10.89 14.28 14.34
CA ASN A 86 -9.99 15.32 13.82
C ASN A 86 -8.56 14.80 13.56
N LEU A 87 -8.45 13.57 13.00
CA LEU A 87 -7.19 12.95 12.68
C LEU A 87 -6.73 13.34 11.27
N LYS A 88 -5.42 13.52 11.09
CA LYS A 88 -4.86 13.71 9.75
C LYS A 88 -4.99 12.42 8.94
N LEU A 89 -5.45 12.54 7.69
CA LEU A 89 -5.58 11.40 6.78
C LEU A 89 -4.54 11.49 5.68
N PHE A 90 -3.80 10.39 5.45
CA PHE A 90 -2.76 10.27 4.44
C PHE A 90 -3.04 9.08 3.54
N GLY A 91 -3.09 9.32 2.24
CA GLY A 91 -3.26 8.29 1.23
C GLY A 91 -1.93 7.81 0.65
N TYR A 92 -1.78 6.53 0.45
CA TYR A 92 -0.68 5.95 -0.31
C TYR A 92 -1.20 4.93 -1.32
N ASN A 93 -0.48 4.74 -2.40
CA ASN A 93 -0.82 3.70 -3.36
C ASN A 93 0.12 2.50 -3.27
N SER A 94 -0.38 1.36 -3.74
CA SER A 94 0.37 0.11 -3.70
C SER A 94 1.67 0.12 -4.50
N PHE A 95 1.81 0.98 -5.51
CA PHE A 95 3.05 1.10 -6.28
C PHE A 95 4.17 1.77 -5.48
N ILE A 96 3.88 2.92 -4.84
CA ILE A 96 4.90 3.64 -4.07
C ILE A 96 5.29 2.89 -2.81
N TRP A 97 4.35 2.20 -2.18
CA TRP A 97 4.64 1.41 -0.98
C TRP A 97 5.70 0.33 -1.23
N ARG A 98 5.64 -0.36 -2.39
CA ARG A 98 6.68 -1.32 -2.79
C ARG A 98 8.06 -0.70 -2.94
N CYS A 99 8.13 0.57 -3.22
CA CYS A 99 9.38 1.30 -3.43
C CYS A 99 9.92 1.98 -2.17
N ALA A 100 9.13 2.12 -1.11
CA ALA A 100 9.38 3.01 0.03
C ALA A 100 10.79 2.90 0.61
N ASN A 101 11.29 1.68 0.86
CA ASN A 101 12.61 1.45 1.46
C ASN A 101 13.78 1.49 0.44
N LEU A 102 13.49 1.71 -0.83
CA LEU A 102 14.45 1.69 -1.94
C LEU A 102 14.63 3.05 -2.60
N LEU A 103 13.71 4.00 -2.40
CA LEU A 103 13.70 5.30 -3.06
C LEU A 103 14.99 6.10 -2.84
N ASN A 104 15.63 5.97 -1.68
CA ASN A 104 16.92 6.62 -1.41
C ASN A 104 18.14 5.85 -1.94
N LYS A 105 17.97 4.60 -2.36
CA LYS A 105 19.06 3.69 -2.74
C LYS A 105 19.22 3.53 -4.24
N LYS A 106 18.19 3.86 -5.01
CA LYS A 106 18.14 3.65 -6.46
C LYS A 106 17.65 4.91 -7.16
N ASP A 107 18.29 5.23 -8.27
CA ASP A 107 17.91 6.40 -9.08
C ASP A 107 16.59 6.21 -9.82
N SER A 108 16.26 4.98 -10.16
CA SER A 108 15.04 4.63 -10.87
C SER A 108 14.55 3.24 -10.44
N ILE A 109 13.27 3.15 -10.10
CA ILE A 109 12.61 1.91 -9.66
C ILE A 109 11.33 1.74 -10.46
N TYR A 110 11.10 0.53 -10.97
CA TYR A 110 9.86 0.16 -11.66
C TYR A 110 9.04 -0.76 -10.76
N SER A 111 7.93 -0.26 -10.23
CA SER A 111 7.00 -1.04 -9.43
C SER A 111 6.02 -1.79 -10.32
N LEU A 112 5.96 -3.12 -10.19
CA LEU A 112 5.07 -3.97 -10.96
C LEU A 112 3.92 -4.48 -10.11
N ILE A 113 2.74 -4.49 -10.70
CA ILE A 113 1.53 -5.10 -10.15
C ILE A 113 0.87 -5.94 -11.25
N LYS A 114 0.44 -7.16 -10.93
CA LYS A 114 -0.47 -7.94 -11.78
C LYS A 114 -1.87 -7.83 -11.17
N PHE A 115 -2.84 -7.42 -11.97
CA PHE A 115 -4.23 -7.28 -11.57
C PHE A 115 -5.14 -7.69 -12.73
N ARG A 116 -6.08 -8.62 -12.49
CA ARG A 116 -7.03 -9.12 -13.50
C ARG A 116 -6.35 -9.57 -14.81
N ASN A 117 -5.32 -10.38 -14.70
CA ASN A 117 -4.52 -10.89 -15.83
C ASN A 117 -3.78 -9.84 -16.68
N LYS A 118 -3.73 -8.59 -16.23
CA LYS A 118 -2.95 -7.51 -16.83
C LYS A 118 -1.80 -7.12 -15.94
N TYR A 119 -0.71 -6.68 -16.54
CA TYR A 119 0.43 -6.11 -15.82
C TYR A 119 0.36 -4.59 -15.85
N PHE A 120 0.72 -3.99 -14.75
CA PHE A 120 0.81 -2.55 -14.60
C PHE A 120 2.17 -2.19 -14.03
N ILE A 121 2.78 -1.18 -14.63
CA ILE A 121 4.09 -0.70 -14.22
C ILE A 121 4.04 0.79 -13.94
N LYS A 122 4.70 1.21 -12.86
CA LYS A 122 4.89 2.62 -12.53
C LYS A 122 6.36 2.86 -12.20
N LYS A 123 6.96 3.87 -12.83
CA LYS A 123 8.33 4.28 -12.59
C LYS A 123 8.39 5.33 -11.48
N PHE A 124 9.36 5.19 -10.61
CA PHE A 124 9.71 6.19 -9.59
C PHE A 124 11.17 6.60 -9.78
N ASN A 125 11.43 7.88 -9.76
CA ASN A 125 12.78 8.45 -9.82
C ASN A 125 13.08 9.19 -8.52
N LYS A 126 14.34 9.19 -8.10
CA LYS A 126 14.79 9.89 -6.89
C LYS A 126 14.46 11.40 -6.91
N LYS A 127 14.41 12.03 -8.08
CA LYS A 127 14.16 13.48 -8.25
C LYS A 127 12.71 13.84 -8.60
N LEU A 128 11.92 12.90 -9.11
CA LEU A 128 10.55 13.11 -9.59
C LEU A 128 9.64 12.02 -9.02
N ILE A 129 9.44 12.08 -7.72
CA ILE A 129 8.59 11.14 -7.03
C ILE A 129 7.15 11.57 -7.30
N GLY A 130 6.48 10.88 -8.23
CA GLY A 130 5.05 11.04 -8.46
C GLY A 130 4.56 11.23 -9.90
N ASP A 131 5.36 11.73 -10.82
CA ASP A 131 4.88 12.15 -12.16
C ASP A 131 4.82 11.05 -13.23
N SER A 132 5.29 9.82 -12.96
CA SER A 132 5.15 8.78 -13.97
C SER A 132 3.72 8.24 -14.00
N LYS A 133 3.16 8.17 -15.21
CA LYS A 133 1.88 7.51 -15.44
C LYS A 133 1.99 6.01 -15.13
N ILE A 134 0.88 5.42 -14.72
CA ILE A 134 0.75 3.97 -14.67
C ILE A 134 0.57 3.50 -16.11
N ILE A 135 1.36 2.52 -16.52
CA ILE A 135 1.36 1.95 -17.85
C ILE A 135 0.81 0.53 -17.74
N GLU A 136 -0.25 0.22 -18.48
CA GLU A 136 -0.68 -1.15 -18.73
C GLU A 136 0.28 -1.77 -19.75
N THR A 137 0.69 -3.00 -19.53
CA THR A 137 1.69 -3.68 -20.36
C THR A 137 1.46 -5.19 -20.37
N SER A 138 2.02 -5.87 -21.34
CA SER A 138 1.98 -7.33 -21.45
C SER A 138 3.23 -7.96 -20.84
N GLU A 139 3.18 -9.28 -20.64
CA GLU A 139 4.34 -10.06 -20.19
C GLU A 139 5.53 -9.90 -21.15
N ASP A 140 5.27 -10.06 -22.44
CA ASP A 140 6.34 -9.96 -23.45
C ASP A 140 6.96 -8.56 -23.52
N GLU A 141 6.15 -7.51 -23.40
CA GLU A 141 6.67 -6.14 -23.32
C GLU A 141 7.51 -5.91 -22.07
N ILE A 142 7.15 -6.52 -20.93
CA ILE A 142 7.97 -6.44 -19.71
C ILE A 142 9.33 -7.09 -19.96
N ILE A 143 9.36 -8.28 -20.55
CA ILE A 143 10.58 -9.02 -20.87
C ILE A 143 11.45 -8.22 -21.85
N MET A 144 10.86 -7.70 -22.91
CA MET A 144 11.61 -6.97 -23.96
C MET A 144 12.16 -5.62 -23.48
N ASN A 145 11.36 -4.85 -22.73
CA ASN A 145 11.67 -3.44 -22.46
C ASN A 145 12.21 -3.18 -21.06
N TYR A 146 12.02 -4.12 -20.11
CA TYR A 146 12.35 -3.89 -18.70
C TYR A 146 13.29 -4.93 -18.09
N ASP A 147 13.81 -5.91 -18.84
CA ASP A 147 14.68 -6.97 -18.26
C ASP A 147 15.86 -6.36 -17.49
N ASN A 148 16.54 -5.38 -18.06
CA ASN A 148 17.68 -4.72 -17.43
C ASN A 148 17.33 -3.58 -16.47
N LYS A 149 16.03 -3.30 -16.24
CA LYS A 149 15.60 -2.24 -15.30
C LYS A 149 15.44 -2.79 -13.90
N PHE A 150 15.69 -1.96 -12.89
CA PHE A 150 15.48 -2.33 -11.49
C PHE A 150 13.98 -2.38 -11.18
N LYS A 151 13.44 -3.58 -11.03
CA LYS A 151 12.01 -3.84 -10.81
C LYS A 151 11.74 -4.32 -9.39
N VAL A 152 10.55 -4.00 -8.90
CA VAL A 152 10.09 -4.48 -7.59
C VAL A 152 8.71 -5.10 -7.67
N VAL A 153 8.54 -6.22 -6.96
CA VAL A 153 7.29 -6.94 -6.75
C VAL A 153 7.17 -7.24 -5.26
N ALA A 154 5.97 -7.12 -4.69
CA ALA A 154 5.76 -7.54 -3.31
C ALA A 154 5.83 -9.08 -3.21
N LYS A 155 6.50 -9.61 -2.17
CA LYS A 155 6.64 -11.06 -1.98
C LYS A 155 5.30 -11.79 -1.94
N ASN A 156 4.30 -11.21 -1.30
CA ASN A 156 2.97 -11.81 -1.20
C ASN A 156 2.22 -11.86 -2.53
N ASP A 157 2.66 -11.09 -3.51
CA ASP A 157 2.04 -11.02 -4.84
C ASP A 157 2.68 -11.98 -5.84
N THR A 158 3.81 -12.61 -5.53
CA THR A 158 4.53 -13.50 -6.46
C THR A 158 3.66 -14.62 -6.98
N LYS A 159 2.72 -15.12 -6.19
CA LYS A 159 1.76 -16.17 -6.59
C LYS A 159 0.87 -15.79 -7.78
N TYR A 160 0.76 -14.50 -8.10
CA TYR A 160 -0.01 -14.01 -9.24
C TYR A 160 0.83 -13.80 -10.49
N PHE A 161 2.16 -13.79 -10.38
CA PHE A 161 3.08 -13.52 -11.48
C PHE A 161 3.50 -14.80 -12.18
N ASP A 162 3.70 -14.71 -13.49
CA ASP A 162 4.24 -15.83 -14.28
C ASP A 162 5.73 -16.03 -13.98
N GLU A 163 6.20 -17.28 -14.05
CA GLU A 163 7.59 -17.61 -13.76
C GLU A 163 8.59 -16.85 -14.63
N ARG A 164 8.25 -16.55 -15.89
CA ARG A 164 9.10 -15.79 -16.81
C ARG A 164 9.41 -14.41 -16.25
N ILE A 165 8.40 -13.73 -15.67
CA ILE A 165 8.58 -12.44 -15.03
C ILE A 165 9.41 -12.57 -13.75
N LEU A 166 9.15 -13.60 -12.94
CA LEU A 166 9.87 -13.79 -11.68
C LEU A 166 11.35 -14.15 -11.86
N LYS A 167 11.74 -14.65 -13.04
CA LYS A 167 13.12 -14.96 -13.41
C LYS A 167 13.88 -13.81 -14.08
N LEU A 168 13.24 -12.64 -14.28
CA LEU A 168 13.89 -11.50 -14.92
C LEU A 168 15.07 -10.96 -14.09
N ASN A 169 16.11 -10.50 -14.82
CA ASN A 169 17.25 -9.83 -14.21
C ASN A 169 16.80 -8.56 -13.46
N ASN A 170 17.48 -8.22 -12.36
CA ASN A 170 17.17 -7.04 -11.56
C ASN A 170 15.73 -6.95 -11.03
N LEU A 171 15.04 -8.10 -10.90
CA LEU A 171 13.78 -8.17 -10.16
C LEU A 171 14.08 -8.34 -8.67
N ASN A 172 13.44 -7.51 -7.85
CA ASN A 172 13.61 -7.54 -6.40
C ASN A 172 12.26 -7.81 -5.72
N LEU A 173 12.25 -8.80 -4.87
CA LEU A 173 11.09 -9.12 -4.06
C LEU A 173 11.17 -8.35 -2.75
N VAL A 174 10.12 -7.59 -2.44
CA VAL A 174 10.08 -6.71 -1.28
C VAL A 174 8.99 -7.12 -0.29
N ASP A 175 9.27 -6.96 1.00
CA ASP A 175 8.28 -7.05 2.05
C ASP A 175 7.60 -5.69 2.23
N LEU A 176 6.27 -5.67 2.25
CA LEU A 176 5.50 -4.47 2.52
C LEU A 176 5.44 -4.24 4.04
N LYS A 177 6.04 -3.17 4.50
CA LYS A 177 6.09 -2.83 5.93
C LYS A 177 5.41 -1.50 6.18
N HIS A 178 4.38 -1.49 6.99
CA HIS A 178 3.65 -0.24 7.33
C HIS A 178 4.55 0.84 7.93
N LYS A 179 5.61 0.45 8.65
CA LYS A 179 6.59 1.42 9.18
C LYS A 179 7.29 2.25 8.10
N ASP A 180 7.41 1.71 6.88
CA ASP A 180 8.05 2.42 5.78
C ASP A 180 7.19 3.60 5.27
N LEU A 181 5.91 3.67 5.65
CA LEU A 181 5.01 4.77 5.33
C LEU A 181 5.40 6.09 6.03
N GLU A 182 6.09 6.03 7.18
CA GLU A 182 6.64 7.24 7.80
C GLU A 182 7.69 7.90 6.90
N PHE A 183 8.54 7.10 6.26
CA PHE A 183 9.51 7.61 5.30
C PHE A 183 8.80 8.31 4.13
N LEU A 184 7.74 7.72 3.59
CA LEU A 184 6.96 8.34 2.51
C LEU A 184 6.35 9.67 2.98
N LYS A 185 5.79 9.72 4.18
CA LYS A 185 5.23 10.95 4.77
C LYS A 185 6.29 12.03 4.93
N LEU A 186 7.45 11.71 5.53
CA LEU A 186 8.52 12.67 5.77
C LEU A 186 9.09 13.28 4.48
N ASN A 187 8.95 12.57 3.36
CA ASN A 187 9.39 13.04 2.05
C ASN A 187 8.25 13.65 1.19
N GLY A 188 7.08 13.89 1.77
CA GLY A 188 5.93 14.50 1.07
C GLY A 188 5.35 13.63 -0.06
N LEU A 189 5.41 12.29 0.08
CA LEU A 189 5.04 11.32 -0.95
C LEU A 189 3.68 10.68 -0.74
N LEU A 190 2.92 11.18 0.21
CA LEU A 190 1.57 10.74 0.51
C LEU A 190 0.56 11.78 0.03
N ASP A 191 -0.61 11.30 -0.39
CA ASP A 191 -1.73 12.18 -0.72
C ASP A 191 -2.37 12.71 0.57
N GLU A 192 -2.56 14.02 0.67
CA GLU A 192 -3.20 14.66 1.83
C GLU A 192 -4.54 15.33 1.47
N ASN A 193 -4.72 15.79 0.24
CA ASN A 193 -5.87 16.60 -0.17
C ASN A 193 -6.98 15.76 -0.82
N LEU A 194 -6.65 14.89 -1.75
CA LEU A 194 -7.63 14.13 -2.53
C LEU A 194 -7.40 12.62 -2.38
N ILE A 195 -7.86 12.08 -1.26
CA ILE A 195 -7.74 10.65 -0.99
C ILE A 195 -8.95 9.92 -1.57
N LYS A 196 -8.71 9.18 -2.65
CA LYS A 196 -9.71 8.42 -3.41
C LYS A 196 -9.15 7.06 -3.86
N PRO A 197 -10.00 6.07 -4.16
CA PRO A 197 -9.52 4.80 -4.69
C PRO A 197 -8.79 4.98 -6.02
N LEU A 198 -7.69 4.27 -6.19
CA LEU A 198 -6.95 4.16 -7.44
C LEU A 198 -7.42 2.90 -8.17
N TYR A 199 -8.19 3.08 -9.23
CA TYR A 199 -8.64 1.99 -10.07
C TYR A 199 -7.75 1.83 -11.30
N LEU A 200 -7.49 0.57 -11.67
CA LEU A 200 -6.87 0.19 -12.93
C LEU A 200 -7.98 -0.29 -13.86
N SER A 201 -8.05 0.27 -15.02
CA SER A 201 -9.05 -0.07 -16.07
C SER A 201 -8.43 -0.96 -17.14
#